data_9040f6864c7baddc29281c5c346a1942
#
_entry.id   9040f6864c7baddc29281c5c346a1942
#
_cell.length_a   1.000
_cell.length_b   1.000
_cell.length_c   1.000
_cell.angle_alpha   90.00
_cell.angle_beta   90.00
_cell.angle_gamma   90.00
#
_symmetry.space_group_name_H-M   'P 1'
#
loop_
_entity.id
_entity.type
_entity.pdbx_description
1 polymer ?
#
loop_
_entity_poly.entity_id
_entity_poly.type
_entity_poly.pdbx_seq_one_letter_code
_entity_poly.pdbx_strand_id
1 'polypeptide(L)'
;MDGAVKLTSPLKLSLNFMLMLVQNRLQQTLNQLETVLSPQAEPLLQAAGALLHAVLNGQKILVCGARERSQLAAHFARLMVGQFEHDRPGLPVIALQDFPGGREPYAKAIRALGTHNDILFAIARRDTDGLEPALEAARERGMTIVLLTSGSSELLMANIQTQDCLICLDSQVERIVHEAQLIIMHTLCDLIDRQLLGIA
;
A
#
# COMPACT_ATOMS: atom_id res chain seq x y z
N MET A 1 -11.15 45.97 -21.23
CA MET A 1 -9.70 45.70 -21.31
C MET A 1 -9.52 44.20 -21.33
N ASP A 2 -9.54 43.64 -22.54
CA ASP A 2 -9.42 42.22 -22.77
C ASP A 2 -7.96 41.79 -22.70
N GLY A 3 -7.59 41.14 -21.63
CA GLY A 3 -6.30 40.45 -21.48
C GLY A 3 -6.38 39.00 -21.98
N ALA A 4 -6.57 38.82 -23.29
CA ALA A 4 -6.46 37.48 -23.89
C ALA A 4 -5.02 37.02 -23.78
N VAL A 5 -4.77 36.04 -22.90
CA VAL A 5 -3.53 35.28 -22.88
C VAL A 5 -3.40 34.58 -24.22
N LYS A 6 -2.54 35.08 -25.10
CA LYS A 6 -2.14 34.42 -26.32
C LYS A 6 -1.41 33.14 -25.93
N LEU A 7 -2.10 32.01 -26.01
CA LEU A 7 -1.46 30.70 -26.05
C LEU A 7 -0.58 30.65 -27.29
N THR A 8 0.72 30.83 -27.09
CA THR A 8 1.71 30.60 -28.12
C THR A 8 1.55 29.20 -28.65
N SER A 9 1.50 29.03 -29.97
CA SER A 9 1.35 27.75 -30.64
C SER A 9 2.29 26.70 -30.02
N PRO A 10 1.80 25.46 -29.77
CA PRO A 10 2.66 24.44 -29.23
C PRO A 10 3.85 24.24 -30.19
N LEU A 11 5.06 24.43 -29.67
CA LEU A 11 6.28 24.06 -30.36
C LEU A 11 6.08 22.65 -30.91
N LYS A 12 6.07 22.49 -32.23
CA LYS A 12 6.05 21.18 -32.89
C LYS A 12 7.41 20.52 -32.63
N LEU A 13 7.53 19.86 -31.47
CA LEU A 13 8.68 19.01 -31.17
C LEU A 13 8.76 17.93 -32.22
N SER A 14 9.94 17.66 -32.77
CA SER A 14 10.11 16.57 -33.72
C SER A 14 9.73 15.24 -33.06
N LEU A 15 9.18 14.31 -33.84
CA LEU A 15 8.81 12.98 -33.33
C LEU A 15 9.98 12.30 -32.60
N ASN A 16 11.19 12.39 -33.14
CA ASN A 16 12.40 11.82 -32.54
C ASN A 16 12.70 12.43 -31.17
N PHE A 17 12.51 13.73 -31.01
CA PHE A 17 12.69 14.39 -29.70
C PHE A 17 11.64 13.93 -28.68
N MET A 18 10.38 13.79 -29.10
CA MET A 18 9.32 13.25 -28.23
C MET A 18 9.58 11.81 -27.83
N LEU A 19 10.04 10.96 -28.74
CA LEU A 19 10.44 9.59 -28.45
C LEU A 19 11.58 9.52 -27.43
N MET A 20 12.59 10.36 -27.59
CA MET A 20 13.69 10.46 -26.63
C MET A 20 13.20 10.88 -25.24
N LEU A 21 12.28 11.85 -25.15
CA LEU A 21 11.71 12.28 -23.87
C LEU A 21 10.96 11.14 -23.19
N VAL A 22 10.16 10.38 -23.93
CA VAL A 22 9.43 9.23 -23.39
C VAL A 22 10.40 8.18 -22.85
N GLN A 23 11.39 7.78 -23.64
CA GLN A 23 12.40 6.79 -23.25
C GLN A 23 13.16 7.22 -21.98
N ASN A 24 13.63 8.48 -21.95
CA ASN A 24 14.31 9.03 -20.79
C ASN A 24 13.41 9.03 -19.55
N ARG A 25 12.15 9.39 -19.71
CA ARG A 25 11.19 9.40 -18.60
C ARG A 25 10.96 8.01 -18.02
N LEU A 26 10.76 7.01 -18.88
CA LEU A 26 10.60 5.62 -18.46
C LEU A 26 11.84 5.11 -17.74
N GLN A 27 13.02 5.35 -18.29
CA GLN A 27 14.28 4.92 -17.66
C GLN A 27 14.50 5.59 -16.30
N GLN A 28 14.23 6.89 -16.17
CA GLN A 28 14.29 7.59 -14.88
C GLN A 28 13.33 7.00 -13.86
N THR A 29 12.11 6.66 -14.27
CA THR A 29 11.12 6.04 -13.38
C THR A 29 11.61 4.66 -12.91
N LEU A 30 12.11 3.82 -13.80
CA LEU A 30 12.65 2.51 -13.44
C LEU A 30 13.81 2.61 -12.45
N ASN A 31 14.76 3.51 -12.69
CA ASN A 31 15.90 3.73 -11.78
C ASN A 31 15.44 4.21 -10.39
N GLN A 32 14.45 5.11 -10.33
CA GLN A 32 13.88 5.58 -9.07
C GLN A 32 13.15 4.47 -8.31
N LEU A 33 12.38 3.64 -9.02
CA LEU A 33 11.70 2.49 -8.42
C LEU A 33 12.69 1.45 -7.89
N GLU A 34 13.72 1.13 -8.64
CA GLU A 34 14.80 0.22 -8.20
C GLU A 34 15.42 0.70 -6.89
N THR A 35 15.79 1.98 -6.82
CA THR A 35 16.38 2.58 -5.62
C THR A 35 15.49 2.45 -4.39
N VAL A 36 14.17 2.65 -4.56
CA VAL A 36 13.20 2.64 -3.47
C VAL A 36 12.80 1.22 -3.06
N LEU A 37 12.75 0.29 -4.01
CA LEU A 37 12.28 -1.08 -3.80
C LEU A 37 13.38 -2.04 -3.32
N SER A 38 14.61 -1.86 -3.79
CA SER A 38 15.71 -2.79 -3.45
C SER A 38 15.93 -3.00 -1.94
N PRO A 39 15.78 -1.98 -1.07
CA PRO A 39 15.93 -2.18 0.37
C PRO A 39 14.75 -2.91 1.04
N GLN A 40 13.66 -3.16 0.31
CA GLN A 40 12.42 -3.68 0.88
C GLN A 40 12.32 -5.22 0.90
N ALA A 41 13.32 -5.94 0.42
CA ALA A 41 13.26 -7.39 0.30
C ALA A 41 12.97 -8.09 1.64
N GLU A 42 13.71 -7.75 2.70
CA GLU A 42 13.52 -8.35 4.02
C GLU A 42 12.21 -7.90 4.68
N PRO A 43 11.82 -6.61 4.73
CA PRO A 43 10.51 -6.18 5.18
C PRO A 43 9.34 -6.85 4.46
N LEU A 44 9.47 -7.07 3.14
CA LEU A 44 8.44 -7.75 2.35
C LEU A 44 8.28 -9.22 2.73
N LEU A 45 9.40 -9.92 2.94
CA LEU A 45 9.38 -11.32 3.37
C LEU A 45 8.73 -11.46 4.75
N GLN A 46 9.04 -10.57 5.69
CA GLN A 46 8.44 -10.55 7.02
C GLN A 46 6.93 -10.27 6.94
N ALA A 47 6.52 -9.28 6.16
CA ALA A 47 5.10 -8.94 5.97
C ALA A 47 4.32 -10.07 5.30
N ALA A 48 4.85 -10.69 4.24
CA ALA A 48 4.22 -11.82 3.58
C ALA A 48 4.06 -13.01 4.54
N GLY A 49 5.08 -13.30 5.33
CA GLY A 49 5.03 -14.35 6.37
C GLY A 49 3.97 -14.08 7.43
N ALA A 50 3.86 -12.84 7.93
CA ALA A 50 2.85 -12.45 8.89
C ALA A 50 1.42 -12.58 8.33
N LEU A 51 1.19 -12.07 7.10
CA LEU A 51 -0.10 -12.15 6.42
C LEU A 51 -0.52 -13.62 6.18
N LEU A 52 0.39 -14.43 5.69
CA LEU A 52 0.13 -15.85 5.44
C LEU A 52 -0.14 -16.61 6.76
N HIS A 53 0.68 -16.38 7.78
CA HIS A 53 0.50 -17.01 9.09
C HIS A 53 -0.89 -16.71 9.67
N ALA A 54 -1.34 -15.47 9.61
CA ALA A 54 -2.68 -15.12 10.06
C ALA A 54 -3.77 -15.88 9.31
N VAL A 55 -3.70 -15.93 7.99
CA VAL A 55 -4.68 -16.62 7.15
C VAL A 55 -4.71 -18.13 7.45
N LEU A 56 -3.55 -18.78 7.58
CA LEU A 56 -3.44 -20.21 7.89
C LEU A 56 -3.99 -20.56 9.28
N ASN A 57 -4.01 -19.60 10.20
CA ASN A 57 -4.57 -19.77 11.54
C ASN A 57 -6.04 -19.32 11.66
N GLY A 58 -6.71 -19.09 10.53
CA GLY A 58 -8.12 -18.73 10.51
C GLY A 58 -8.43 -17.27 10.88
N GLN A 59 -7.39 -16.41 10.96
CA GLN A 59 -7.55 -14.97 11.12
C GLN A 59 -7.81 -14.30 9.77
N LYS A 60 -8.29 -13.06 9.85
CA LYS A 60 -8.54 -12.23 8.66
C LYS A 60 -7.60 -11.03 8.61
N ILE A 61 -7.50 -10.47 7.43
CA ILE A 61 -6.76 -9.25 7.16
C ILE A 61 -7.76 -8.13 6.90
N LEU A 62 -7.74 -7.09 7.72
CA LEU A 62 -8.44 -5.84 7.46
C LEU A 62 -7.45 -4.91 6.75
N VAL A 63 -7.81 -4.41 5.58
CA VAL A 63 -6.94 -3.52 4.83
C VAL A 63 -7.58 -2.15 4.67
N CYS A 64 -6.81 -1.09 4.97
CA CYS A 64 -7.24 0.30 4.79
C CYS A 64 -6.14 1.14 4.14
N GLY A 65 -6.53 2.25 3.56
CA GLY A 65 -5.60 3.17 2.92
C GLY A 65 -6.04 4.61 3.03
N ALA A 66 -5.13 5.50 3.43
CA ALA A 66 -5.41 6.92 3.53
C ALA A 66 -5.76 7.52 2.16
N ARG A 67 -6.89 8.24 2.08
CA ARG A 67 -7.34 8.96 0.87
C ARG A 67 -7.33 8.07 -0.39
N GLU A 68 -6.57 8.47 -1.42
CA GLU A 68 -6.41 7.73 -2.67
C GLU A 68 -5.80 6.32 -2.50
N ARG A 69 -5.13 6.04 -1.37
CA ARG A 69 -4.65 4.69 -1.03
C ARG A 69 -5.77 3.71 -0.69
N SER A 70 -6.98 4.21 -0.46
CA SER A 70 -8.17 3.36 -0.34
C SER A 70 -8.40 2.51 -1.59
N GLN A 71 -8.04 3.00 -2.78
CA GLN A 71 -8.10 2.25 -4.02
C GLN A 71 -7.08 1.11 -4.05
N LEU A 72 -5.87 1.33 -3.53
CA LEU A 72 -4.86 0.29 -3.38
C LEU A 72 -5.31 -0.78 -2.38
N ALA A 73 -5.90 -0.37 -1.26
CA ALA A 73 -6.47 -1.29 -0.28
C ALA A 73 -7.57 -2.18 -0.88
N ALA A 74 -8.49 -1.58 -1.64
CA ALA A 74 -9.53 -2.31 -2.34
C ALA A 74 -8.96 -3.26 -3.42
N HIS A 75 -7.92 -2.83 -4.13
CA HIS A 75 -7.23 -3.64 -5.13
C HIS A 75 -6.56 -4.86 -4.49
N PHE A 76 -5.81 -4.67 -3.40
CA PHE A 76 -5.20 -5.76 -2.66
C PHE A 76 -6.24 -6.78 -2.18
N ALA A 77 -7.31 -6.32 -1.54
CA ALA A 77 -8.37 -7.21 -1.07
C ALA A 77 -9.00 -8.01 -2.22
N ARG A 78 -9.20 -7.39 -3.38
CA ARG A 78 -9.74 -8.08 -4.56
C ARG A 78 -8.80 -9.19 -5.06
N LEU A 79 -7.50 -8.95 -5.08
CA LEU A 79 -6.50 -9.96 -5.48
C LEU A 79 -6.44 -11.10 -4.48
N MET A 80 -6.55 -10.80 -3.19
CA MET A 80 -6.46 -11.81 -2.13
C MET A 80 -7.74 -12.66 -2.02
N VAL A 81 -8.92 -12.06 -2.14
CA VAL A 81 -10.22 -12.78 -2.11
C VAL A 81 -10.46 -13.54 -3.41
N GLY A 82 -10.07 -12.96 -4.55
CA GLY A 82 -10.11 -13.62 -5.85
C GLY A 82 -8.87 -14.49 -6.08
N GLN A 83 -8.13 -14.13 -7.10
CA GLN A 83 -6.82 -14.73 -7.41
C GLN A 83 -5.88 -13.65 -7.95
N PHE A 84 -4.58 -13.84 -7.78
CA PHE A 84 -3.55 -13.01 -8.40
C PHE A 84 -3.07 -13.68 -9.69
N GLU A 85 -2.06 -14.54 -9.65
CA GLU A 85 -1.54 -15.24 -10.82
C GLU A 85 -1.90 -16.74 -10.82
N HIS A 86 -2.20 -17.33 -9.66
CA HIS A 86 -2.46 -18.73 -9.49
C HIS A 86 -3.89 -18.98 -9.00
N ASP A 87 -4.51 -20.05 -9.49
CA ASP A 87 -5.82 -20.49 -9.00
C ASP A 87 -5.69 -21.07 -7.58
N ARG A 88 -6.44 -20.50 -6.64
CA ARG A 88 -6.48 -20.90 -5.23
C ARG A 88 -7.79 -20.47 -4.55
N PRO A 89 -8.14 -21.06 -3.41
CA PRO A 89 -9.23 -20.55 -2.59
C PRO A 89 -9.03 -19.08 -2.19
N GLY A 90 -10.12 -18.34 -2.09
CA GLY A 90 -10.10 -16.96 -1.64
C GLY A 90 -9.59 -16.84 -0.20
N LEU A 91 -8.79 -15.82 0.06
CA LEU A 91 -8.24 -15.53 1.39
C LEU A 91 -9.08 -14.49 2.12
N PRO A 92 -9.20 -14.55 3.46
CA PRO A 92 -10.09 -13.70 4.24
C PRO A 92 -9.55 -12.26 4.39
N VAL A 93 -9.63 -11.47 3.34
CA VAL A 93 -9.19 -10.09 3.29
C VAL A 93 -10.37 -9.15 3.07
N ILE A 94 -10.51 -8.13 3.91
CA ILE A 94 -11.60 -7.16 3.87
C ILE A 94 -11.04 -5.76 3.69
N ALA A 95 -11.35 -5.12 2.58
CA ALA A 95 -11.06 -3.71 2.40
C ALA A 95 -12.06 -2.87 3.21
N LEU A 96 -11.52 -2.08 4.15
CA LEU A 96 -12.32 -1.15 4.93
C LEU A 96 -12.62 0.10 4.09
N GLN A 97 -13.86 0.57 4.20
CA GLN A 97 -14.29 1.81 3.56
C GLN A 97 -14.23 2.96 4.56
N ASP A 98 -13.83 4.12 4.08
CA ASP A 98 -13.96 5.36 4.84
C ASP A 98 -15.43 5.80 4.86
N PHE A 99 -15.98 6.04 6.05
CA PHE A 99 -17.34 6.53 6.20
C PHE A 99 -17.36 8.06 6.15
N PRO A 100 -18.11 8.67 5.21
CA PRO A 100 -18.19 10.13 5.08
C PRO A 100 -18.59 10.80 6.40
N GLY A 101 -17.82 11.84 6.79
CA GLY A 101 -18.11 12.65 7.98
C GLY A 101 -17.56 12.10 9.30
N GLY A 102 -16.83 10.99 9.28
CA GLY A 102 -16.12 10.48 10.45
C GLY A 102 -14.80 11.21 10.71
N ARG A 103 -14.52 11.60 11.98
CA ARG A 103 -13.19 12.12 12.38
C ARG A 103 -12.14 11.01 12.46
N GLU A 104 -12.57 9.76 12.51
CA GLU A 104 -11.74 8.57 12.70
C GLU A 104 -12.07 7.56 11.60
N PRO A 105 -11.58 7.77 10.38
CA PRO A 105 -11.79 6.82 9.32
C PRO A 105 -11.24 5.46 9.76
N TYR A 106 -11.94 4.39 9.42
CA TYR A 106 -11.60 3.00 9.70
C TYR A 106 -11.68 2.53 11.17
N ALA A 107 -11.40 3.38 12.18
CA ALA A 107 -11.32 2.95 13.58
C ALA A 107 -12.59 2.25 14.07
N LYS A 108 -13.78 2.77 13.74
CA LYS A 108 -15.06 2.13 14.08
C LYS A 108 -15.22 0.75 13.46
N ALA A 109 -14.84 0.62 12.18
CA ALA A 109 -14.91 -0.66 11.48
C ALA A 109 -13.91 -1.67 12.08
N ILE A 110 -12.70 -1.22 12.42
CA ILE A 110 -11.67 -2.06 13.07
C ILE A 110 -12.17 -2.54 14.44
N ARG A 111 -12.71 -1.65 15.27
CA ARG A 111 -13.28 -2.06 16.57
C ARG A 111 -14.44 -3.04 16.45
N ALA A 112 -15.24 -2.93 15.39
CA ALA A 112 -16.38 -3.81 15.16
C ALA A 112 -15.99 -5.18 14.57
N LEU A 113 -15.03 -5.21 13.65
CA LEU A 113 -14.67 -6.39 12.85
C LEU A 113 -13.40 -7.08 13.30
N GLY A 114 -12.45 -6.32 13.86
CA GLY A 114 -11.14 -6.82 14.28
C GLY A 114 -11.23 -7.69 15.52
N THR A 115 -10.48 -8.78 15.53
CA THR A 115 -10.32 -9.69 16.66
C THR A 115 -8.84 -9.90 16.95
N HIS A 116 -8.54 -10.47 18.11
CA HIS A 116 -7.18 -10.79 18.50
C HIS A 116 -6.47 -11.65 17.45
N ASN A 117 -5.25 -11.32 17.12
CA ASN A 117 -4.39 -11.92 16.09
C ASN A 117 -4.82 -11.69 14.62
N ASP A 118 -5.92 -10.99 14.35
CA ASP A 118 -6.14 -10.48 13.00
C ASP A 118 -5.02 -9.50 12.60
N ILE A 119 -4.90 -9.23 11.31
CA ILE A 119 -3.94 -8.22 10.81
C ILE A 119 -4.68 -6.98 10.34
N LEU A 120 -4.16 -5.81 10.72
CA LEU A 120 -4.44 -4.57 10.04
C LEU A 120 -3.31 -4.29 9.03
N PHE A 121 -3.61 -4.36 7.73
CA PHE A 121 -2.73 -3.87 6.68
C PHE A 121 -3.09 -2.42 6.34
N ALA A 122 -2.26 -1.48 6.78
CA ALA A 122 -2.49 -0.05 6.59
C ALA A 122 -1.56 0.51 5.50
N ILE A 123 -2.13 1.22 4.52
CA ILE A 123 -1.39 1.84 3.43
C ILE A 123 -1.46 3.36 3.60
N ALA A 124 -0.32 3.95 3.93
CA ALA A 124 -0.18 5.36 4.22
C ALA A 124 0.67 6.08 3.20
N ARG A 125 0.45 7.38 3.11
CA ARG A 125 1.41 8.34 2.62
C ARG A 125 2.20 8.91 3.82
N ARG A 126 3.21 9.71 3.56
CA ARG A 126 4.07 10.33 4.57
C ARG A 126 3.33 11.07 5.69
N ASP A 127 2.24 11.73 5.32
CA ASP A 127 1.38 12.46 6.26
C ASP A 127 0.10 11.65 6.45
N THR A 128 -0.08 11.22 7.59
CA THR A 128 -0.93 10.15 8.07
C THR A 128 -2.42 10.30 7.90
N ASP A 129 -2.89 11.35 7.33
CA ASP A 129 -4.27 11.60 6.90
C ASP A 129 -5.39 10.84 7.68
N GLY A 130 -5.21 10.68 9.01
CA GLY A 130 -6.22 10.05 9.87
C GLY A 130 -6.11 8.53 10.03
N LEU A 131 -4.95 7.92 9.76
CA LEU A 131 -4.73 6.49 10.05
C LEU A 131 -4.35 6.20 11.51
N GLU A 132 -3.89 7.20 12.29
CA GLU A 132 -3.54 7.01 13.68
C GLU A 132 -4.67 6.36 14.49
N PRO A 133 -5.93 6.82 14.42
CA PRO A 133 -7.03 6.18 15.13
C PRO A 133 -7.29 4.74 14.68
N ALA A 134 -6.96 4.41 13.41
CA ALA A 134 -7.05 3.05 12.90
C ALA A 134 -5.99 2.13 13.52
N LEU A 135 -4.75 2.61 13.65
CA LEU A 135 -3.66 1.89 14.30
C LEU A 135 -3.95 1.68 15.80
N GLU A 136 -4.44 2.73 16.49
CA GLU A 136 -4.86 2.64 17.88
C GLU A 136 -5.98 1.61 18.06
N ALA A 137 -7.02 1.64 17.22
CA ALA A 137 -8.11 0.68 17.25
C ALA A 137 -7.62 -0.76 17.02
N ALA A 138 -6.65 -0.97 16.14
CA ALA A 138 -6.03 -2.28 15.94
C ALA A 138 -5.30 -2.76 17.20
N ARG A 139 -4.58 -1.86 17.90
CA ARG A 139 -3.95 -2.14 19.20
C ARG A 139 -4.95 -2.56 20.27
N GLU A 140 -6.02 -1.77 20.41
CA GLU A 140 -7.11 -2.08 21.35
C GLU A 140 -7.70 -3.47 21.12
N ARG A 141 -7.71 -3.92 19.86
CA ARG A 141 -8.24 -5.25 19.47
C ARG A 141 -7.20 -6.36 19.51
N GLY A 142 -5.94 -6.09 19.85
CA GLY A 142 -4.86 -7.07 19.87
C GLY A 142 -4.47 -7.60 18.47
N MET A 143 -4.61 -6.76 17.46
CA MET A 143 -4.24 -7.07 16.09
C MET A 143 -2.74 -6.80 15.87
N THR A 144 -2.14 -7.52 14.93
CA THR A 144 -0.81 -7.19 14.39
C THR A 144 -0.95 -6.16 13.27
N ILE A 145 -0.01 -5.22 13.18
CA ILE A 145 -0.03 -4.18 12.15
C ILE A 145 1.04 -4.48 11.10
N VAL A 146 0.63 -4.45 9.84
CA VAL A 146 1.52 -4.32 8.68
C VAL A 146 1.31 -2.93 8.11
N LEU A 147 2.35 -2.08 8.20
CA LEU A 147 2.28 -0.70 7.73
C LEU A 147 3.15 -0.51 6.50
N LEU A 148 2.53 -0.11 5.37
CA LEU A 148 3.20 0.31 4.14
C LEU A 148 3.11 1.83 4.01
N THR A 149 4.23 2.51 4.14
CA THR A 149 4.29 3.99 4.15
C THR A 149 5.47 4.53 3.37
N SER A 150 5.54 5.85 3.21
CA SER A 150 6.73 6.56 2.72
C SER A 150 7.16 7.62 3.72
N GLY A 151 8.42 7.57 4.10
CA GLY A 151 8.95 8.44 5.15
C GLY A 151 8.40 8.10 6.54
N SER A 152 9.05 8.59 7.57
CA SER A 152 8.66 8.37 8.95
C SER A 152 7.84 9.56 9.46
N SER A 153 6.58 9.35 9.77
CA SER A 153 5.85 10.22 10.70
C SER A 153 6.07 9.71 12.11
N GLU A 154 6.46 10.58 13.05
CA GLU A 154 6.63 10.20 14.45
C GLU A 154 5.33 9.60 15.02
N LEU A 155 4.18 10.12 14.62
CA LEU A 155 2.87 9.64 15.07
C LEU A 155 2.57 8.21 14.57
N LEU A 156 2.92 7.86 13.33
CA LEU A 156 2.77 6.48 12.85
C LEU A 156 3.75 5.56 13.56
N MET A 157 5.00 5.98 13.69
CA MET A 157 6.05 5.18 14.31
C MET A 157 5.78 4.90 15.77
N ALA A 158 5.15 5.83 16.49
CA ALA A 158 4.74 5.63 17.90
C ALA A 158 3.73 4.48 18.07
N ASN A 159 2.99 4.12 17.00
CA ASN A 159 2.02 3.04 17.01
C ASN A 159 2.58 1.69 16.52
N ILE A 160 3.85 1.62 16.07
CA ILE A 160 4.48 0.38 15.60
C ILE A 160 5.28 -0.27 16.73
N GLN A 161 5.06 -1.55 16.95
CA GLN A 161 5.73 -2.36 17.96
C GLN A 161 6.61 -3.44 17.33
N THR A 162 7.39 -4.15 18.13
CA THR A 162 8.36 -5.14 17.66
C THR A 162 7.75 -6.29 16.87
N GLN A 163 6.49 -6.65 17.16
CA GLN A 163 5.76 -7.71 16.45
C GLN A 163 5.14 -7.25 15.12
N ASP A 164 5.17 -5.95 14.83
CA ASP A 164 4.59 -5.41 13.60
C ASP A 164 5.59 -5.40 12.46
N CYS A 165 5.07 -5.30 11.25
CA CYS A 165 5.88 -5.19 10.04
C CYS A 165 5.78 -3.78 9.48
N LEU A 166 6.92 -3.14 9.27
CA LEU A 166 7.03 -1.82 8.66
C LEU A 166 7.73 -1.92 7.30
N ILE A 167 7.05 -1.51 6.25
CA ILE A 167 7.60 -1.30 4.91
C ILE A 167 7.63 0.20 4.66
N CYS A 168 8.81 0.81 4.74
CA CYS A 168 8.99 2.25 4.66
C CYS A 168 9.78 2.63 3.40
N LEU A 169 9.11 3.30 2.46
CA LEU A 169 9.69 3.74 1.20
C LEU A 169 10.42 5.08 1.36
N ASP A 170 11.70 5.13 1.04
CA ASP A 170 12.47 6.37 1.08
C ASP A 170 12.33 7.15 -0.24
N SER A 171 11.20 7.85 -0.38
CA SER A 171 10.97 8.73 -1.52
C SER A 171 10.04 9.89 -1.16
N GLN A 172 10.36 11.08 -1.71
CA GLN A 172 9.53 12.29 -1.63
C GLN A 172 8.63 12.44 -2.87
N VAL A 173 8.85 11.62 -3.90
CA VAL A 173 8.18 11.73 -5.19
C VAL A 173 6.91 10.89 -5.16
N GLU A 174 5.76 11.56 -5.03
CA GLU A 174 4.45 10.94 -4.81
C GLU A 174 4.10 9.86 -5.84
N ARG A 175 4.35 10.10 -7.15
CA ARG A 175 4.11 9.10 -8.17
C ARG A 175 4.95 7.83 -7.98
N ILE A 176 6.23 7.99 -7.57
CA ILE A 176 7.13 6.84 -7.31
C ILE A 176 6.66 6.05 -6.09
N VAL A 177 6.23 6.74 -5.04
CA VAL A 177 5.65 6.09 -3.86
C VAL A 177 4.41 5.28 -4.24
N HIS A 178 3.50 5.84 -5.03
CA HIS A 178 2.28 5.15 -5.44
C HIS A 178 2.57 3.92 -6.31
N GLU A 179 3.45 4.07 -7.30
CA GLU A 179 3.91 2.98 -8.17
C GLU A 179 4.62 1.88 -7.37
N ALA A 180 5.51 2.26 -6.44
CA ALA A 180 6.21 1.31 -5.57
C ALA A 180 5.24 0.57 -4.63
N GLN A 181 4.25 1.26 -4.05
CA GLN A 181 3.23 0.63 -3.21
C GLN A 181 2.42 -0.41 -3.99
N LEU A 182 2.08 -0.13 -5.26
CA LEU A 182 1.40 -1.10 -6.12
C LEU A 182 2.27 -2.35 -6.39
N ILE A 183 3.55 -2.15 -6.73
CA ILE A 183 4.50 -3.25 -6.94
C ILE A 183 4.64 -4.09 -5.67
N ILE A 184 4.78 -3.46 -4.51
CA ILE A 184 4.86 -4.14 -3.22
C ILE A 184 3.63 -5.00 -2.96
N MET A 185 2.43 -4.51 -3.22
CA MET A 185 1.21 -5.29 -3.02
C MET A 185 1.15 -6.51 -3.95
N HIS A 186 1.55 -6.37 -5.21
CA HIS A 186 1.63 -7.50 -6.14
C HIS A 186 2.68 -8.52 -5.66
N THR A 187 3.84 -8.04 -5.19
CA THR A 187 4.89 -8.91 -4.63
C THR A 187 4.41 -9.65 -3.39
N LEU A 188 3.66 -8.99 -2.50
CA LEU A 188 3.06 -9.67 -1.33
C LEU A 188 2.07 -10.75 -1.76
N CYS A 189 1.21 -10.48 -2.77
CA CYS A 189 0.31 -11.49 -3.30
C CYS A 189 1.07 -12.69 -3.89
N ASP A 190 2.10 -12.45 -4.71
CA ASP A 190 2.94 -13.52 -5.27
C ASP A 190 3.64 -14.36 -4.20
N LEU A 191 4.26 -13.71 -3.22
CA LEU A 191 4.94 -14.40 -2.12
C LEU A 191 3.98 -15.27 -1.28
N ILE A 192 2.77 -14.78 -1.03
CA ILE A 192 1.74 -15.52 -0.30
C ILE A 192 1.27 -16.71 -1.14
N ASP A 193 0.98 -16.50 -2.43
CA ASP A 193 0.53 -17.56 -3.32
C ASP A 193 1.59 -18.66 -3.47
N ARG A 194 2.87 -18.30 -3.66
CA ARG A 194 3.99 -19.27 -3.74
C ARG A 194 4.13 -20.10 -2.49
N GLN A 195 4.10 -19.48 -1.32
CA GLN A 195 4.22 -20.19 -0.05
C GLN A 195 3.00 -21.07 0.22
N LEU A 196 1.81 -20.60 -0.11
CA LEU A 196 0.55 -21.35 0.09
C LEU A 196 0.48 -22.59 -0.81
N LEU A 197 0.93 -22.46 -2.06
CA LEU A 197 0.87 -23.50 -3.09
C LEU A 197 2.14 -24.36 -3.16
N GLY A 198 3.20 -24.00 -2.44
CA GLY A 198 4.48 -24.70 -2.48
C GLY A 198 5.20 -24.55 -3.84
N ILE A 199 5.05 -23.39 -4.51
CA ILE A 199 5.66 -23.10 -5.81
C ILE A 199 7.01 -22.40 -5.59
N ALA A 200 8.05 -22.90 -6.25
CA ALA A 200 9.40 -22.32 -6.21
C ALA A 200 9.54 -21.14 -7.20
#